data_d34d7c1e162deb01bd2d8d0c83a4909c
#
_entry.id   d34d7c1e162deb01bd2d8d0c83a4909c
#
_cell.length_a   1.000
_cell.length_b   1.000
_cell.length_c   1.000
_cell.angle_alpha   90.00
_cell.angle_beta   90.00
_cell.angle_gamma   90.00
#
_symmetry.space_group_name_H-M   'P 1'
#
loop_
_entity.id
_entity.type
_entity.pdbx_description
1 polymer ?
#
loop_
_entity_poly.entity_id
_entity_poly.type
_entity_poly.pdbx_seq_one_letter_code
_entity_poly.pdbx_strand_id
1 'polypeptide(L)'
;MNKYNFEGQVAVITGGAQGFGYAISKKIINSGGKVIIWDIDKKAIDIAKKNINSENFDHQIVDVTSFNEIEKSISNLEKKFKKIDIFVNNAGITGMNAKVWDYPLEEWKKVIELNLNSTFYCCRAIVPHMIKNNYGRIINIASIAGKEGNPNASAYSTSKAGVIGLTKSLGKELSDKNIAVNCVTPAAAKTRIFDQMTDEHINYMLTNIPRNRFAKVEELA
;
A
#
# COMPACT_ATOMS: atom_id res chain seq x y z
N MET A 1 4.01 16.02 19.57
CA MET A 1 4.21 15.25 18.34
C MET A 1 4.96 13.97 18.73
N ASN A 2 4.42 12.80 18.42
CA ASN A 2 5.12 11.55 18.70
C ASN A 2 6.38 11.47 17.85
N LYS A 3 7.51 11.17 18.45
CA LYS A 3 8.77 10.91 17.71
C LYS A 3 8.85 9.40 17.48
N TYR A 4 8.89 9.01 16.22
CA TYR A 4 9.19 7.64 15.81
C TYR A 4 10.69 7.58 15.48
N ASN A 5 11.31 6.44 15.77
CA ASN A 5 12.69 6.18 15.41
C ASN A 5 12.74 4.94 14.51
N PHE A 6 13.13 5.15 13.26
CA PHE A 6 13.36 4.08 12.27
C PHE A 6 14.84 3.95 11.90
N GLU A 7 15.73 4.51 12.71
CA GLU A 7 17.18 4.44 12.46
C GLU A 7 17.65 2.99 12.28
N GLY A 8 18.41 2.75 11.23
CA GLY A 8 18.87 1.42 10.86
C GLY A 8 17.81 0.47 10.30
N GLN A 9 16.54 0.88 10.16
CA GLN A 9 15.49 0.07 9.52
C GLN A 9 15.40 0.33 8.02
N VAL A 10 15.07 -0.73 7.28
CA VAL A 10 14.89 -0.73 5.83
C VAL A 10 13.43 -1.04 5.51
N ALA A 11 12.76 -0.11 4.83
CA ALA A 11 11.37 -0.22 4.44
C ALA A 11 11.22 -0.32 2.92
N VAL A 12 10.35 -1.22 2.46
CA VAL A 12 9.87 -1.28 1.07
C VAL A 12 8.42 -0.83 1.02
N ILE A 13 8.08 0.07 0.07
CA ILE A 13 6.72 0.62 -0.06
C ILE A 13 6.28 0.52 -1.51
N THR A 14 5.24 -0.29 -1.78
CA THR A 14 4.67 -0.41 -3.11
C THR A 14 3.74 0.76 -3.43
N GLY A 15 3.74 1.24 -4.69
CA GLY A 15 3.04 2.47 -5.06
C GLY A 15 3.55 3.68 -4.29
N GLY A 16 4.87 3.71 -4.00
CA GLY A 16 5.48 4.67 -3.09
C GLY A 16 5.81 6.03 -3.69
N ALA A 17 5.59 6.22 -5.00
CA ALA A 17 5.97 7.46 -5.69
C ALA A 17 4.99 8.61 -5.47
N GLN A 18 3.76 8.35 -5.01
CA GLN A 18 2.71 9.36 -4.85
C GLN A 18 1.69 8.99 -3.76
N GLY A 19 0.81 9.92 -3.42
CA GLY A 19 -0.30 9.70 -2.49
C GLY A 19 0.16 9.21 -1.11
N PHE A 20 -0.51 8.17 -0.62
CA PHE A 20 -0.22 7.56 0.69
C PHE A 20 1.18 6.98 0.78
N GLY A 21 1.58 6.20 -0.24
CA GLY A 21 2.89 5.58 -0.25
C GLY A 21 4.02 6.61 -0.16
N TYR A 22 3.88 7.75 -0.85
CA TYR A 22 4.83 8.87 -0.78
C TYR A 22 4.85 9.50 0.62
N ALA A 23 3.68 9.75 1.23
CA ALA A 23 3.60 10.33 2.57
C ALA A 23 4.23 9.42 3.63
N ILE A 24 3.98 8.10 3.56
CA ILE A 24 4.61 7.09 4.42
C ILE A 24 6.13 7.10 4.21
N SER A 25 6.59 7.10 2.95
CA SER A 25 8.01 7.13 2.61
C SER A 25 8.71 8.33 3.25
N LYS A 26 8.13 9.51 3.10
CA LYS A 26 8.66 10.75 3.66
C LYS A 26 8.71 10.71 5.19
N LYS A 27 7.69 10.15 5.84
CA LYS A 27 7.63 10.06 7.29
C LYS A 27 8.68 9.11 7.86
N ILE A 28 8.87 7.94 7.24
CA ILE A 28 9.90 6.97 7.65
C ILE A 28 11.31 7.58 7.47
N ILE A 29 11.58 8.24 6.34
CA ILE A 29 12.87 8.90 6.07
C ILE A 29 13.14 10.00 7.10
N ASN A 30 12.14 10.86 7.36
CA ASN A 30 12.26 11.92 8.35
C ASN A 30 12.45 11.41 9.79
N SER A 31 12.20 10.12 10.01
CA SER A 31 12.39 9.42 11.29
C SER A 31 13.63 8.51 11.28
N GLY A 32 14.57 8.71 10.34
CA GLY A 32 15.87 8.05 10.27
C GLY A 32 15.90 6.72 9.51
N GLY A 33 14.76 6.24 9.00
CA GLY A 33 14.70 5.00 8.25
C GLY A 33 15.14 5.13 6.79
N LYS A 34 15.57 4.02 6.20
CA LYS A 34 15.84 3.90 4.77
C LYS A 34 14.60 3.38 4.06
N VAL A 35 14.22 4.01 2.95
CA VAL A 35 13.04 3.64 2.17
C VAL A 35 13.41 3.29 0.75
N ILE A 36 12.90 2.19 0.26
CA ILE A 36 12.91 1.80 -1.14
C ILE A 36 11.47 1.80 -1.65
N ILE A 37 11.13 2.68 -2.55
CA ILE A 37 9.82 2.63 -3.19
C ILE A 37 9.82 1.71 -4.40
N TRP A 38 8.70 0.98 -4.58
CA TRP A 38 8.38 0.26 -5.79
C TRP A 38 7.21 0.94 -6.49
N ASP A 39 7.39 1.29 -7.74
CA ASP A 39 6.34 1.89 -8.55
C ASP A 39 6.58 1.55 -10.02
N ILE A 40 5.54 1.59 -10.84
CA ILE A 40 5.64 1.41 -12.30
C ILE A 40 5.78 2.75 -13.03
N ASP A 41 5.37 3.86 -12.40
CA ASP A 41 5.40 5.19 -12.99
C ASP A 41 6.76 5.86 -12.79
N LYS A 42 7.63 5.73 -13.80
CA LYS A 42 8.96 6.33 -13.80
C LYS A 42 8.94 7.84 -13.58
N LYS A 43 7.96 8.55 -14.15
CA LYS A 43 7.86 10.02 -13.99
C LYS A 43 7.52 10.38 -12.54
N ALA A 44 6.60 9.64 -11.92
CA ALA A 44 6.27 9.83 -10.52
C ALA A 44 7.47 9.52 -9.60
N ILE A 45 8.24 8.47 -9.90
CA ILE A 45 9.49 8.14 -9.20
C ILE A 45 10.49 9.29 -9.28
N ASP A 46 10.74 9.84 -10.47
CA ASP A 46 11.69 10.93 -10.67
C ASP A 46 11.28 12.19 -9.88
N ILE A 47 9.98 12.50 -9.84
CA ILE A 47 9.43 13.60 -9.04
C ILE A 47 9.62 13.32 -7.53
N ALA A 48 9.28 12.11 -7.08
CA ALA A 48 9.44 11.72 -5.68
C ALA A 48 10.90 11.82 -5.23
N LYS A 49 11.83 11.32 -6.05
CA LYS A 49 13.28 11.40 -5.79
C LYS A 49 13.76 12.83 -5.66
N LYS A 50 13.34 13.72 -6.56
CA LYS A 50 13.69 15.16 -6.52
C LYS A 50 13.17 15.84 -5.25
N ASN A 51 11.93 15.50 -4.84
CA ASN A 51 11.28 16.16 -3.71
C ASN A 51 11.74 15.64 -2.35
N ILE A 52 12.10 14.36 -2.25
CA ILE A 52 12.62 13.75 -1.01
C ILE A 52 14.08 14.14 -0.81
N ASN A 53 14.90 14.08 -1.87
CA ASN A 53 16.31 14.46 -1.89
C ASN A 53 17.10 14.00 -0.65
N SER A 54 17.09 12.69 -0.40
CA SER A 54 17.70 12.05 0.77
C SER A 54 18.53 10.83 0.37
N GLU A 55 19.65 10.62 1.02
CA GLU A 55 20.48 9.41 0.88
C GLU A 55 19.76 8.16 1.42
N ASN A 56 18.76 8.35 2.25
CA ASN A 56 17.90 7.30 2.77
C ASN A 56 16.75 6.91 1.82
N PHE A 57 16.70 7.50 0.63
CA PHE A 57 15.70 7.19 -0.39
C PHE A 57 16.32 6.40 -1.54
N ASP A 58 15.66 5.30 -1.93
CA ASP A 58 15.97 4.51 -3.10
C ASP A 58 14.69 4.09 -3.82
N HIS A 59 14.79 3.53 -5.01
CA HIS A 59 13.64 3.09 -5.79
C HIS A 59 13.95 1.91 -6.70
N GLN A 60 12.92 1.17 -7.07
CA GLN A 60 12.93 0.19 -8.15
C GLN A 60 11.66 0.33 -8.98
N ILE A 61 11.77 0.13 -10.30
CA ILE A 61 10.59 -0.01 -11.16
C ILE A 61 10.16 -1.48 -11.05
N VAL A 62 8.98 -1.72 -10.47
CA VAL A 62 8.45 -3.06 -10.20
C VAL A 62 6.95 -3.08 -10.46
N ASP A 63 6.53 -3.98 -11.33
CA ASP A 63 5.13 -4.33 -11.45
C ASP A 63 4.78 -5.37 -10.38
N VAL A 64 4.01 -4.97 -9.38
CA VAL A 64 3.59 -5.84 -8.27
C VAL A 64 2.56 -6.91 -8.67
N THR A 65 2.05 -6.89 -9.91
CA THR A 65 1.25 -7.98 -10.48
C THR A 65 2.13 -9.10 -11.05
N SER A 66 3.43 -8.87 -11.19
CA SER A 66 4.42 -9.84 -11.65
C SER A 66 5.18 -10.46 -10.47
N PHE A 67 4.81 -11.69 -10.08
CA PHE A 67 5.48 -12.39 -8.98
C PHE A 67 6.99 -12.54 -9.22
N ASN A 68 7.41 -12.79 -10.45
CA ASN A 68 8.83 -12.92 -10.81
C ASN A 68 9.62 -11.61 -10.60
N GLU A 69 8.99 -10.45 -10.91
CA GLU A 69 9.62 -9.16 -10.66
C GLU A 69 9.77 -8.89 -9.16
N ILE A 70 8.76 -9.24 -8.37
CA ILE A 70 8.80 -9.12 -6.91
C ILE A 70 9.96 -9.94 -6.33
N GLU A 71 10.06 -11.25 -6.67
CA GLU A 71 11.12 -12.12 -6.17
C GLU A 71 12.52 -11.61 -6.54
N LYS A 72 12.70 -11.20 -7.80
CA LYS A 72 13.96 -10.62 -8.27
C LYS A 72 14.32 -9.35 -7.50
N SER A 73 13.33 -8.49 -7.26
CA SER A 73 13.53 -7.22 -6.55
C SER A 73 13.88 -7.44 -5.09
N ILE A 74 13.20 -8.36 -4.38
CA ILE A 74 13.55 -8.74 -3.01
C ILE A 74 14.98 -9.31 -2.96
N SER A 75 15.32 -10.23 -3.86
CA SER A 75 16.67 -10.81 -3.91
C SER A 75 17.75 -9.73 -4.11
N ASN A 76 17.51 -8.74 -4.94
CA ASN A 76 18.42 -7.62 -5.14
C ASN A 76 18.57 -6.76 -3.87
N LEU A 77 17.46 -6.51 -3.16
CA LEU A 77 17.46 -5.75 -1.91
C LEU A 77 18.18 -6.52 -0.78
N GLU A 78 17.98 -7.85 -0.70
CA GLU A 78 18.74 -8.70 0.24
C GLU A 78 20.26 -8.60 0.03
N LYS A 79 20.70 -8.64 -1.22
CA LYS A 79 22.13 -8.51 -1.55
C LYS A 79 22.68 -7.14 -1.13
N LYS A 80 21.88 -6.08 -1.33
CA LYS A 80 22.30 -4.68 -1.09
C LYS A 80 22.23 -4.29 0.39
N PHE A 81 21.14 -4.63 1.09
CA PHE A 81 20.85 -4.13 2.43
C PHE A 81 20.90 -5.19 3.52
N LYS A 82 20.99 -6.48 3.15
CA LYS A 82 21.02 -7.66 4.04
C LYS A 82 19.72 -7.93 4.78
N LYS A 83 18.81 -6.94 4.87
CA LYS A 83 17.52 -7.04 5.56
C LYS A 83 16.46 -6.15 4.92
N ILE A 84 15.21 -6.52 5.10
CA ILE A 84 14.02 -5.70 4.85
C ILE A 84 13.17 -5.82 6.11
N ASP A 85 13.10 -4.75 6.88
CA ASP A 85 12.45 -4.75 8.20
C ASP A 85 10.96 -4.45 8.09
N ILE A 86 10.57 -3.58 7.14
CA ILE A 86 9.21 -3.08 6.97
C ILE A 86 8.80 -3.28 5.51
N PHE A 87 7.58 -3.81 5.30
CA PHE A 87 6.99 -3.94 3.98
C PHE A 87 5.57 -3.37 3.97
N VAL A 88 5.34 -2.35 3.14
CA VAL A 88 4.05 -1.68 3.03
C VAL A 88 3.43 -2.00 1.68
N ASN A 89 2.38 -2.82 1.67
CA ASN A 89 1.54 -3.08 0.52
C ASN A 89 0.54 -1.94 0.35
N ASN A 90 0.90 -0.94 -0.45
CA ASN A 90 0.10 0.26 -0.68
C ASN A 90 -0.38 0.40 -2.13
N ALA A 91 0.28 -0.21 -3.10
CA ALA A 91 -0.14 -0.17 -4.51
C ALA A 91 -1.60 -0.60 -4.67
N GLY A 92 -2.35 0.12 -5.51
CA GLY A 92 -3.74 -0.20 -5.75
C GLY A 92 -4.48 0.87 -6.57
N ILE A 93 -5.63 0.49 -7.09
CA ILE A 93 -6.55 1.34 -7.86
C ILE A 93 -7.98 1.18 -7.35
N THR A 94 -8.83 2.18 -7.60
CA THR A 94 -10.27 2.08 -7.28
C THR A 94 -11.04 1.27 -8.32
N GLY A 95 -10.56 1.24 -9.56
CA GLY A 95 -11.34 0.78 -10.70
C GLY A 95 -12.47 1.77 -11.05
N MET A 96 -13.30 1.39 -12.00
CA MET A 96 -14.46 2.17 -12.41
C MET A 96 -15.63 2.03 -11.44
N ASN A 97 -16.56 2.97 -11.50
CA ASN A 97 -17.82 2.90 -10.78
C ASN A 97 -18.92 2.35 -11.70
N ALA A 98 -19.48 1.19 -11.36
CA ALA A 98 -20.61 0.59 -12.06
C ALA A 98 -21.41 -0.33 -11.11
N LYS A 99 -22.68 -0.57 -11.43
CA LYS A 99 -23.50 -1.58 -10.74
C LYS A 99 -22.88 -2.96 -10.93
N VAL A 100 -23.05 -3.85 -9.96
CA VAL A 100 -22.46 -5.21 -10.01
C VAL A 100 -22.83 -5.96 -11.31
N TRP A 101 -24.07 -5.86 -11.72
CA TRP A 101 -24.57 -6.55 -12.94
C TRP A 101 -24.12 -5.91 -14.25
N ASP A 102 -23.58 -4.68 -14.22
CA ASP A 102 -23.03 -3.94 -15.37
C ASP A 102 -21.51 -3.80 -15.29
N TYR A 103 -20.87 -4.36 -14.23
CA TYR A 103 -19.44 -4.17 -13.99
C TYR A 103 -18.63 -4.98 -15.02
N PRO A 104 -17.75 -4.36 -15.84
CA PRO A 104 -16.98 -5.07 -16.83
C PRO A 104 -16.03 -6.10 -16.22
N LEU A 105 -16.03 -7.31 -16.76
CA LEU A 105 -15.23 -8.43 -16.23
C LEU A 105 -13.73 -8.14 -16.25
N GLU A 106 -13.24 -7.44 -17.26
CA GLU A 106 -11.81 -7.12 -17.36
C GLU A 106 -11.39 -6.07 -16.32
N GLU A 107 -12.24 -5.08 -16.03
CA GLU A 107 -11.98 -4.12 -14.96
C GLU A 107 -12.03 -4.80 -13.57
N TRP A 108 -12.96 -5.75 -13.37
CA TRP A 108 -12.97 -6.58 -12.18
C TRP A 108 -11.65 -7.31 -11.98
N LYS A 109 -11.20 -8.05 -12.99
CA LYS A 109 -9.94 -8.80 -12.96
C LYS A 109 -8.76 -7.89 -12.64
N LYS A 110 -8.67 -6.75 -13.31
CA LYS A 110 -7.60 -5.76 -13.09
C LYS A 110 -7.54 -5.23 -11.67
N VAL A 111 -8.70 -4.90 -11.08
CA VAL A 111 -8.77 -4.42 -9.68
C VAL A 111 -8.38 -5.54 -8.70
N ILE A 112 -8.89 -6.75 -8.89
CA ILE A 112 -8.54 -7.90 -8.02
C ILE A 112 -7.06 -8.23 -8.15
N GLU A 113 -6.52 -8.26 -9.36
CA GLU A 113 -5.10 -8.56 -9.59
C GLU A 113 -4.19 -7.56 -8.90
N LEU A 114 -4.44 -6.25 -9.11
CA LEU A 114 -3.56 -5.23 -8.54
C LEU A 114 -3.78 -5.03 -7.03
N ASN A 115 -5.00 -5.08 -6.51
CA ASN A 115 -5.24 -4.74 -5.11
C ASN A 115 -5.08 -5.93 -4.15
N LEU A 116 -5.45 -7.14 -4.60
CA LEU A 116 -5.51 -8.32 -3.74
C LEU A 116 -4.39 -9.31 -4.07
N ASN A 117 -4.31 -9.76 -5.33
CA ASN A 117 -3.32 -10.75 -5.71
C ASN A 117 -1.89 -10.22 -5.54
N SER A 118 -1.63 -8.97 -5.91
CA SER A 118 -0.32 -8.35 -5.70
C SER A 118 0.08 -8.29 -4.22
N THR A 119 -0.88 -7.98 -3.33
CA THR A 119 -0.64 -7.99 -1.87
C THR A 119 -0.26 -9.39 -1.40
N PHE A 120 -0.95 -10.42 -1.89
CA PHE A 120 -0.59 -11.82 -1.62
C PHE A 120 0.79 -12.17 -2.18
N TYR A 121 1.11 -11.80 -3.41
CA TYR A 121 2.42 -12.06 -4.02
C TYR A 121 3.56 -11.42 -3.23
N CYS A 122 3.40 -10.16 -2.84
CA CYS A 122 4.38 -9.46 -2.02
C CYS A 122 4.55 -10.13 -0.65
N CYS A 123 3.45 -10.47 0.04
CA CYS A 123 3.52 -11.19 1.31
C CYS A 123 4.21 -12.55 1.17
N ARG A 124 3.85 -13.34 0.15
CA ARG A 124 4.46 -14.63 -0.14
C ARG A 124 5.96 -14.53 -0.35
N ALA A 125 6.42 -13.50 -1.05
CA ALA A 125 7.83 -13.32 -1.37
C ALA A 125 8.65 -12.78 -0.19
N ILE A 126 8.08 -11.85 0.63
CA ILE A 126 8.85 -11.20 1.70
C ILE A 126 8.90 -12.01 3.00
N VAL A 127 7.85 -12.80 3.31
CA VAL A 127 7.75 -13.52 4.58
C VAL A 127 8.92 -14.48 4.83
N PRO A 128 9.37 -15.32 3.86
CA PRO A 128 10.53 -16.20 4.07
C PRO A 128 11.79 -15.43 4.46
N HIS A 129 12.00 -14.25 3.87
CA HIS A 129 13.10 -13.37 4.20
C HIS A 129 13.01 -12.82 5.64
N MET A 130 11.82 -12.36 6.04
CA MET A 130 11.59 -11.87 7.40
C MET A 130 11.73 -12.98 8.45
N ILE A 131 11.29 -14.21 8.15
CA ILE A 131 11.49 -15.37 9.03
C ILE A 131 12.97 -15.64 9.23
N LYS A 132 13.76 -15.66 8.16
CA LYS A 132 15.22 -15.87 8.20
C LYS A 132 15.92 -14.81 9.08
N ASN A 133 15.46 -13.57 9.04
CA ASN A 133 16.01 -12.45 9.81
C ASN A 133 15.39 -12.32 11.21
N ASN A 134 14.40 -13.16 11.55
CA ASN A 134 13.63 -13.13 12.80
C ASN A 134 13.07 -11.75 13.13
N TYR A 135 12.68 -10.98 12.11
CA TYR A 135 12.06 -9.67 12.26
C TYR A 135 11.27 -9.28 11.00
N GLY A 136 10.09 -8.68 11.20
CA GLY A 136 9.31 -8.12 10.11
C GLY A 136 8.09 -7.32 10.58
N ARG A 137 7.77 -6.27 9.83
CA ARG A 137 6.54 -5.46 10.01
C ARG A 137 5.88 -5.30 8.65
N ILE A 138 4.77 -6.00 8.44
CA ILE A 138 3.98 -5.95 7.21
C ILE A 138 2.75 -5.10 7.48
N ILE A 139 2.55 -4.09 6.65
CA ILE A 139 1.39 -3.21 6.69
C ILE A 139 0.67 -3.26 5.35
N ASN A 140 -0.58 -3.69 5.36
CA ASN A 140 -1.42 -3.75 4.17
C ASN A 140 -2.40 -2.57 4.15
N ILE A 141 -2.40 -1.79 3.08
CA ILE A 141 -3.35 -0.68 2.94
C ILE A 141 -4.66 -1.21 2.37
N ALA A 142 -5.61 -1.46 3.27
CA ALA A 142 -6.98 -1.82 2.94
C ALA A 142 -7.84 -0.56 2.71
N SER A 143 -9.10 -0.56 3.12
CA SER A 143 -10.03 0.56 3.06
C SER A 143 -11.22 0.31 3.95
N ILE A 144 -11.89 1.35 4.41
CA ILE A 144 -13.23 1.24 5.02
C ILE A 144 -14.22 0.55 4.07
N ALA A 145 -14.07 0.75 2.76
CA ALA A 145 -14.88 0.07 1.75
C ALA A 145 -14.75 -1.47 1.80
N GLY A 146 -13.65 -2.00 2.31
CA GLY A 146 -13.49 -3.43 2.54
C GLY A 146 -14.22 -3.94 3.79
N LYS A 147 -14.68 -3.06 4.67
CA LYS A 147 -15.48 -3.38 5.86
C LYS A 147 -16.97 -3.21 5.62
N GLU A 148 -17.36 -2.16 4.92
CA GLU A 148 -18.75 -1.70 4.81
C GLU A 148 -19.34 -1.96 3.41
N GLY A 149 -18.47 -2.06 2.39
CA GLY A 149 -18.88 -2.06 0.98
C GLY A 149 -19.26 -0.65 0.51
N ASN A 150 -18.95 -0.34 -0.74
CA ASN A 150 -19.39 0.90 -1.37
C ASN A 150 -20.25 0.59 -2.60
N PRO A 151 -21.43 1.21 -2.72
CA PRO A 151 -22.22 1.12 -3.95
C PRO A 151 -21.40 1.52 -5.17
N ASN A 152 -21.59 0.81 -6.28
CA ASN A 152 -20.90 1.01 -7.55
C ASN A 152 -19.36 0.76 -7.53
N ALA A 153 -18.80 0.29 -6.43
CA ALA A 153 -17.36 0.00 -6.28
C ALA A 153 -17.14 -1.45 -5.80
N SER A 154 -17.85 -2.41 -6.37
CA SER A 154 -17.87 -3.80 -5.90
C SER A 154 -16.49 -4.47 -5.99
N ALA A 155 -15.77 -4.30 -7.10
CA ALA A 155 -14.43 -4.87 -7.27
C ALA A 155 -13.45 -4.30 -6.23
N TYR A 156 -13.46 -3.00 -6.01
CA TYR A 156 -12.63 -2.34 -5.00
C TYR A 156 -12.96 -2.84 -3.59
N SER A 157 -14.24 -2.81 -3.21
CA SER A 157 -14.70 -3.26 -1.89
C SER A 157 -14.33 -4.71 -1.63
N THR A 158 -14.56 -5.60 -2.61
CA THR A 158 -14.18 -7.02 -2.52
C THR A 158 -12.68 -7.19 -2.37
N SER A 159 -11.88 -6.49 -3.19
CA SER A 159 -10.42 -6.56 -3.09
C SER A 159 -9.91 -6.14 -1.71
N LYS A 160 -10.44 -5.06 -1.16
CA LYS A 160 -10.02 -4.54 0.15
C LYS A 160 -10.53 -5.39 1.32
N ALA A 161 -11.70 -6.04 1.19
CA ALA A 161 -12.16 -7.07 2.13
C ALA A 161 -11.23 -8.29 2.12
N GLY A 162 -10.81 -8.74 0.93
CA GLY A 162 -9.82 -9.82 0.76
C GLY A 162 -8.49 -9.50 1.44
N VAL A 163 -7.98 -8.27 1.30
CA VAL A 163 -6.76 -7.81 1.99
C VAL A 163 -6.90 -7.88 3.51
N ILE A 164 -8.05 -7.54 4.07
CA ILE A 164 -8.31 -7.66 5.52
C ILE A 164 -8.28 -9.15 5.95
N GLY A 165 -8.92 -10.02 5.17
CA GLY A 165 -8.91 -11.47 5.40
C GLY A 165 -7.50 -12.06 5.35
N LEU A 166 -6.74 -11.75 4.30
CA LEU A 166 -5.35 -12.15 4.13
C LEU A 166 -4.48 -11.70 5.30
N THR A 167 -4.63 -10.44 5.74
CA THR A 167 -3.87 -9.90 6.89
C THR A 167 -4.11 -10.69 8.17
N LYS A 168 -5.37 -11.02 8.45
CA LYS A 168 -5.75 -11.79 9.66
C LYS A 168 -5.21 -13.22 9.62
N SER A 169 -5.26 -13.87 8.44
CA SER A 169 -4.73 -15.21 8.25
C SER A 169 -3.23 -15.23 8.46
N LEU A 170 -2.51 -14.40 7.71
CA LEU A 170 -1.05 -14.33 7.77
C LEU A 170 -0.55 -13.90 9.16
N GLY A 171 -1.25 -12.99 9.84
CA GLY A 171 -0.89 -12.59 11.21
C GLY A 171 -1.00 -13.74 12.21
N LYS A 172 -1.96 -14.64 12.04
CA LYS A 172 -2.08 -15.86 12.86
C LYS A 172 -1.00 -16.89 12.52
N GLU A 173 -0.69 -17.08 11.25
CA GLU A 173 0.36 -17.99 10.78
C GLU A 173 1.76 -17.62 11.30
N LEU A 174 1.98 -16.32 11.55
CA LEU A 174 3.26 -15.78 12.04
C LEU A 174 3.25 -15.43 13.53
N SER A 175 2.25 -15.87 14.29
CA SER A 175 2.06 -15.49 15.69
C SER A 175 3.19 -15.94 16.63
N ASP A 176 3.93 -16.99 16.24
CA ASP A 176 5.11 -17.49 16.96
C ASP A 176 6.44 -16.84 16.53
N LYS A 177 6.39 -15.88 15.58
CA LYS A 177 7.54 -15.18 15.04
C LYS A 177 7.59 -13.72 15.49
N ASN A 178 8.76 -13.10 15.43
CA ASN A 178 8.89 -11.66 15.64
C ASN A 178 8.47 -10.87 14.37
N ILE A 179 7.34 -11.27 13.77
CA ILE A 179 6.77 -10.65 12.58
C ILE A 179 5.34 -10.23 12.88
N ALA A 180 5.06 -8.94 12.73
CA ALA A 180 3.70 -8.42 12.88
C ALA A 180 3.09 -8.09 11.52
N VAL A 181 1.86 -8.53 11.29
CA VAL A 181 1.08 -8.27 10.08
C VAL A 181 -0.18 -7.51 10.45
N ASN A 182 -0.30 -6.30 9.94
CA ASN A 182 -1.42 -5.42 10.22
C ASN A 182 -2.00 -4.84 8.93
N CYS A 183 -3.25 -4.38 9.00
CA CYS A 183 -3.80 -3.52 7.96
C CYS A 183 -4.38 -2.25 8.54
N VAL A 184 -4.34 -1.19 7.76
CA VAL A 184 -5.09 0.05 8.01
C VAL A 184 -6.25 0.12 7.03
N THR A 185 -7.41 0.59 7.52
CA THR A 185 -8.64 0.75 6.73
C THR A 185 -9.02 2.22 6.63
N PRO A 186 -8.28 3.03 5.86
CA PRO A 186 -8.56 4.45 5.75
C PRO A 186 -9.97 4.70 5.21
N ALA A 187 -10.60 5.76 5.71
CA ALA A 187 -11.68 6.41 5.00
C ALA A 187 -11.11 7.24 3.82
N ALA A 188 -11.96 7.98 3.13
CA ALA A 188 -11.52 8.77 1.99
C ALA A 188 -10.50 9.84 2.40
N ALA A 189 -9.34 9.80 1.76
CA ALA A 189 -8.30 10.81 1.87
C ALA A 189 -8.14 11.53 0.54
N LYS A 190 -7.92 12.85 0.59
CA LYS A 190 -7.75 13.65 -0.61
C LYS A 190 -6.44 13.28 -1.31
N THR A 191 -6.53 12.48 -2.37
CA THR A 191 -5.43 12.07 -3.24
C THR A 191 -5.82 12.36 -4.69
N ARG A 192 -4.95 12.11 -5.66
CA ARG A 192 -5.27 12.23 -7.10
C ARG A 192 -6.47 11.39 -7.55
N ILE A 193 -6.91 10.43 -6.77
CA ILE A 193 -8.15 9.67 -7.02
C ILE A 193 -9.37 10.60 -7.13
N PHE A 194 -9.35 11.73 -6.41
CA PHE A 194 -10.42 12.73 -6.44
C PHE A 194 -10.50 13.50 -7.76
N ASP A 195 -9.40 13.59 -8.50
CA ASP A 195 -9.36 14.30 -9.80
C ASP A 195 -10.25 13.61 -10.86
N GLN A 196 -10.68 12.37 -10.60
CA GLN A 196 -11.54 11.56 -11.45
C GLN A 196 -13.00 11.46 -10.95
N MET A 197 -13.33 12.10 -9.84
CA MET A 197 -14.65 12.05 -9.22
C MET A 197 -15.48 13.28 -9.56
N THR A 198 -16.80 13.10 -9.70
CA THR A 198 -17.72 14.22 -9.84
C THR A 198 -17.93 14.91 -8.49
N ASP A 199 -18.25 16.21 -8.52
CA ASP A 199 -18.56 17.00 -7.31
C ASP A 199 -19.74 16.38 -6.54
N GLU A 200 -20.72 15.83 -7.25
CA GLU A 200 -21.87 15.13 -6.65
C GLU A 200 -21.41 13.92 -5.83
N HIS A 201 -20.49 13.12 -6.36
CA HIS A 201 -19.93 11.96 -5.65
C HIS A 201 -19.09 12.38 -4.45
N ILE A 202 -18.30 13.44 -4.58
CA ILE A 202 -17.51 14.04 -3.49
C ILE A 202 -18.45 14.51 -2.36
N ASN A 203 -19.52 15.22 -2.69
CA ASN A 203 -20.50 15.68 -1.71
C ASN A 203 -21.21 14.50 -1.04
N TYR A 204 -21.63 13.48 -1.78
CA TYR A 204 -22.20 12.25 -1.22
C TYR A 204 -21.23 11.60 -0.21
N MET A 205 -19.95 11.48 -0.54
CA MET A 205 -18.98 10.94 0.39
C MET A 205 -18.84 11.78 1.66
N LEU A 206 -18.83 13.11 1.53
CA LEU A 206 -18.73 14.02 2.67
C LEU A 206 -19.92 13.88 3.64
N THR A 207 -21.13 13.68 3.14
CA THR A 207 -22.32 13.48 4.01
C THR A 207 -22.22 12.23 4.89
N ASN A 208 -21.42 11.24 4.48
CA ASN A 208 -21.18 10.00 5.24
C ASN A 208 -19.98 10.08 6.17
N ILE A 209 -19.24 11.19 6.17
CA ILE A 209 -18.06 11.38 7.04
C ILE A 209 -18.45 12.32 8.20
N PRO A 210 -18.53 11.84 9.46
CA PRO A 210 -19.00 12.66 10.59
C PRO A 210 -18.21 13.96 10.80
N ARG A 211 -16.91 13.99 10.40
CA ARG A 211 -16.06 15.18 10.47
C ARG A 211 -16.26 16.15 9.31
N ASN A 212 -17.12 15.83 8.35
CA ASN A 212 -17.44 16.62 7.16
C ASN A 212 -16.20 17.11 6.39
N ARG A 213 -15.11 16.31 6.43
CA ARG A 213 -13.89 16.53 5.67
C ARG A 213 -13.16 15.23 5.38
N PHE A 214 -12.43 15.22 4.29
CA PHE A 214 -11.50 14.12 3.98
C PHE A 214 -10.28 14.17 4.88
N ALA A 215 -9.69 12.99 5.13
CA ALA A 215 -8.40 12.90 5.79
C ALA A 215 -7.29 13.46 4.90
N LYS A 216 -6.27 14.06 5.50
CA LYS A 216 -5.03 14.36 4.80
C LYS A 216 -4.15 13.12 4.78
N VAL A 217 -3.37 12.93 3.72
CA VAL A 217 -2.48 11.75 3.61
C VAL A 217 -1.48 11.69 4.77
N GLU A 218 -1.07 12.82 5.29
CA GLU A 218 -0.14 12.95 6.41
C GLU A 218 -0.77 12.55 7.77
N GLU A 219 -2.10 12.56 7.88
CA GLU A 219 -2.81 12.12 9.09
C GLU A 219 -2.86 10.60 9.18
N LEU A 220 -2.66 9.92 8.07
CA LEU A 220 -2.77 8.47 7.92
C LEU A 220 -1.40 7.79 7.80
N ALA A 221 -0.36 8.56 7.42
CA ALA A 221 1.01 8.09 7.23
C ALA A 221 1.80 7.88 8.55
#